data_b97c45dddf670158e974beaa055dffb3
#
_entry.id   b97c45dddf670158e974beaa055dffb3
#
_cell.length_a   1.000
_cell.length_b   1.000
_cell.length_c   1.000
_cell.angle_alpha   90.00
_cell.angle_beta   90.00
_cell.angle_gamma   90.00
#
_symmetry.space_group_name_H-M   'P 1'
#
loop_
_entity.id
_entity.type
_entity.pdbx_description
1 polymer ?
#
loop_
_entity_poly.entity_id
_entity_poly.type
_entity_poly.pdbx_seq_one_letter_code
_entity_poly.pdbx_strand_id
1 'polypeptide(L)'
;RDEQLRVADPKSGKRLTTFNNTTRVVVTQGKAFLHTIDNLQCLDLTRKAQLETLLGTQKAALKKIDPKVETNLAQIEALKKEISTLQTQIKSCLLWTIDHPAPFELVVAGDQLIVGIDNQVSILDIKTGKPLWQHKVTGKAYGLTPAEGRLIVSTDLGHIHTFHFQP
;
A
#
# COMPACT_ATOMS: atom_id res chain seq x y z
N ARG A 1 -16.73 5.70 11.04
CA ARG A 1 -16.80 4.48 10.20
C ARG A 1 -15.37 3.99 10.03
N ASP A 2 -15.11 2.76 10.45
CA ASP A 2 -13.81 2.12 10.16
C ASP A 2 -13.75 1.83 8.66
N GLU A 3 -13.06 2.68 7.91
CA GLU A 3 -12.83 2.46 6.48
C GLU A 3 -11.83 1.33 6.32
N GLN A 4 -12.34 0.16 5.94
CA GLN A 4 -11.52 -1.02 5.66
C GLN A 4 -11.53 -1.32 4.17
N LEU A 5 -10.37 -1.36 3.58
CA LEU A 5 -10.17 -1.81 2.21
C LEU A 5 -9.68 -3.26 2.23
N ARG A 6 -10.40 -4.15 1.55
CA ARG A 6 -10.09 -5.58 1.51
C ARG A 6 -9.53 -5.95 0.14
N VAL A 7 -8.38 -6.62 0.15
CA VAL A 7 -7.78 -7.19 -1.06
C VAL A 7 -8.11 -8.68 -1.09
N ALA A 8 -8.67 -9.15 -2.19
CA ALA A 8 -9.01 -10.55 -2.40
C ALA A 8 -8.28 -11.10 -3.65
N ASP A 9 -8.02 -12.39 -3.64
CA ASP A 9 -7.56 -13.10 -4.81
C ASP A 9 -8.67 -13.14 -5.89
N PRO A 10 -8.41 -12.67 -7.12
CA PRO A 10 -9.44 -12.55 -8.13
C PRO A 10 -9.99 -13.90 -8.64
N LYS A 11 -9.23 -15.00 -8.48
CA LYS A 11 -9.64 -16.32 -8.92
C LYS A 11 -10.47 -17.07 -7.89
N SER A 12 -10.07 -16.97 -6.62
CA SER A 12 -10.70 -17.73 -5.52
C SER A 12 -11.67 -16.89 -4.68
N GLY A 13 -11.66 -15.57 -4.80
CA GLY A 13 -12.36 -14.63 -3.92
C GLY A 13 -11.83 -14.60 -2.48
N LYS A 14 -10.79 -15.39 -2.19
CA LYS A 14 -10.21 -15.47 -0.85
C LYS A 14 -9.54 -14.16 -0.46
N ARG A 15 -9.86 -13.66 0.73
CA ARG A 15 -9.22 -12.46 1.27
C ARG A 15 -7.73 -12.67 1.48
N LEU A 16 -6.92 -11.83 0.85
CA LEU A 16 -5.45 -11.83 0.97
C LEU A 16 -5.00 -10.95 2.14
N THR A 17 -5.51 -9.72 2.21
CA THR A 17 -5.17 -8.77 3.29
C THR A 17 -6.26 -7.73 3.47
N THR A 18 -6.15 -6.95 4.55
CA THR A 18 -7.04 -5.83 4.85
C THR A 18 -6.20 -4.63 5.23
N PHE A 19 -6.52 -3.48 4.68
CA PHE A 19 -5.94 -2.19 5.05
C PHE A 19 -6.98 -1.39 5.82
N ASN A 20 -6.65 -0.98 7.03
CA ASN A 20 -7.50 -0.13 7.86
C ASN A 20 -7.20 1.34 7.59
N ASN A 21 -8.22 2.19 7.74
CA ASN A 21 -8.10 3.65 7.58
C ASN A 21 -7.50 4.04 6.21
N THR A 22 -7.85 3.30 5.16
CA THR A 22 -7.29 3.48 3.82
C THR A 22 -8.36 4.05 2.91
N THR A 23 -8.09 5.22 2.32
CA THR A 23 -9.00 5.93 1.42
C THR A 23 -8.79 5.57 -0.04
N ARG A 24 -7.55 5.29 -0.43
CA ARG A 24 -7.16 4.92 -1.79
C ARG A 24 -6.05 3.87 -1.77
N VAL A 25 -6.06 2.99 -2.77
CA VAL A 25 -4.99 2.01 -2.99
C VAL A 25 -4.82 1.70 -4.47
N VAL A 26 -3.59 1.56 -4.88
CA VAL A 26 -3.23 0.94 -6.16
C VAL A 26 -2.21 -0.17 -5.90
N VAL A 27 -2.43 -1.33 -6.53
CA VAL A 27 -1.55 -2.50 -6.38
C VAL A 27 -0.93 -2.82 -7.72
N THR A 28 0.38 -2.90 -7.76
CA THR A 28 1.13 -3.27 -8.96
C THR A 28 2.48 -3.89 -8.60
N GLN A 29 2.97 -4.83 -9.41
CA GLN A 29 4.30 -5.44 -9.27
C GLN A 29 4.62 -5.93 -7.84
N GLY A 30 3.63 -6.49 -7.14
CA GLY A 30 3.81 -6.99 -5.78
C GLY A 30 3.89 -5.92 -4.69
N LYS A 31 3.66 -4.65 -5.03
CA LYS A 31 3.61 -3.52 -4.10
C LYS A 31 2.20 -2.96 -3.99
N ALA A 32 1.89 -2.39 -2.84
CA ALA A 32 0.68 -1.61 -2.62
C ALA A 32 1.07 -0.16 -2.28
N PHE A 33 0.53 0.78 -3.05
CA PHE A 33 0.59 2.21 -2.76
C PHE A 33 -0.76 2.59 -2.19
N LEU A 34 -0.78 3.10 -0.97
CA LEU A 34 -2.03 3.36 -0.26
C LEU A 34 -1.96 4.68 0.48
N HIS A 35 -3.09 5.37 0.52
CA HIS A 35 -3.27 6.55 1.33
C HIS A 35 -4.07 6.18 2.58
N THR A 36 -3.49 6.38 3.74
CA THR A 36 -4.14 6.37 5.05
C THR A 36 -4.55 7.81 5.40
N ILE A 37 -5.09 8.05 6.59
CA ILE A 37 -5.69 9.34 6.97
C ILE A 37 -4.83 10.54 6.58
N ASP A 38 -3.50 10.50 6.80
CA ASP A 38 -2.60 11.64 6.57
C ASP A 38 -1.35 11.26 5.77
N ASN A 39 -1.21 10.00 5.36
CA ASN A 39 0.03 9.49 4.81
C ASN A 39 -0.18 8.71 3.53
N LEU A 40 0.70 8.94 2.56
CA LEU A 40 0.88 8.07 1.41
C LEU A 40 2.02 7.10 1.70
N GLN A 41 1.78 5.81 1.46
CA GLN A 41 2.68 4.72 1.86
C GLN A 41 2.90 3.74 0.72
N CYS A 42 4.08 3.13 0.69
CA CYS A 42 4.38 1.98 -0.16
C CYS A 42 4.70 0.76 0.69
N LEU A 43 4.03 -0.34 0.41
CA LEU A 43 4.25 -1.63 1.06
C LEU A 43 4.74 -2.68 0.05
N ASP A 44 5.69 -3.52 0.47
CA ASP A 44 5.96 -4.80 -0.19
C ASP A 44 4.85 -5.79 0.16
N LEU A 45 3.83 -5.83 -0.70
CA LEU A 45 2.61 -6.63 -0.49
C LEU A 45 2.91 -8.13 -0.59
N THR A 46 3.79 -8.53 -1.51
CA THR A 46 4.15 -9.94 -1.72
C THR A 46 4.86 -10.50 -0.48
N ARG A 47 5.90 -9.82 -0.02
CA ARG A 47 6.64 -10.22 1.18
C ARG A 47 5.75 -10.20 2.43
N LYS A 48 4.94 -9.15 2.58
CA LYS A 48 4.00 -9.04 3.70
C LYS A 48 3.03 -10.22 3.76
N ALA A 49 2.42 -10.61 2.63
CA ALA A 49 1.49 -11.74 2.58
C ALA A 49 2.16 -13.07 2.93
N GLN A 50 3.40 -13.29 2.47
CA GLN A 50 4.18 -14.48 2.82
C GLN A 50 4.46 -14.54 4.33
N LEU A 51 4.93 -13.44 4.92
CA LEU A 51 5.22 -13.36 6.35
C LEU A 51 3.96 -13.50 7.22
N GLU A 52 2.83 -12.94 6.81
CA GLU A 52 1.54 -13.09 7.50
C GLU A 52 1.05 -14.55 7.48
N THR A 53 1.27 -15.25 6.38
CA THR A 53 0.96 -16.69 6.30
C THR A 53 1.80 -17.50 7.27
N LEU A 54 3.13 -17.27 7.29
CA LEU A 54 4.04 -17.91 8.25
C LEU A 54 3.66 -17.59 9.70
N LEU A 55 3.39 -16.32 9.98
CA LEU A 55 2.95 -15.88 11.31
C LEU A 55 1.68 -16.61 11.75
N GLY A 56 0.72 -16.77 10.84
CA GLY A 56 -0.51 -17.55 11.08
C GLY A 56 -0.22 -18.98 11.45
N THR A 57 0.69 -19.64 10.72
CA THR A 57 1.12 -21.03 10.99
C THR A 57 1.77 -21.17 12.36
N GLN A 58 2.71 -20.29 12.71
CA GLN A 58 3.41 -20.31 14.00
C GLN A 58 2.46 -20.04 15.17
N LYS A 59 1.54 -19.09 15.03
CA LYS A 59 0.49 -18.85 16.03
C LYS A 59 -0.43 -20.06 16.22
N ALA A 60 -0.77 -20.74 15.13
CA ALA A 60 -1.59 -21.96 15.20
C ALA A 60 -0.83 -23.12 15.88
N ALA A 61 0.48 -23.27 15.60
CA ALA A 61 1.33 -24.25 16.28
C ALA A 61 1.42 -23.97 17.78
N LEU A 62 1.66 -22.72 18.18
CA LEU A 62 1.73 -22.31 19.59
C LEU A 62 0.44 -22.63 20.35
N LYS A 63 -0.73 -22.46 19.73
CA LYS A 63 -2.03 -22.75 20.37
C LYS A 63 -2.27 -24.25 20.64
N LYS A 64 -1.57 -25.14 19.93
CA LYS A 64 -1.72 -26.60 20.08
C LYS A 64 -0.85 -27.18 21.21
N ILE A 65 0.09 -26.42 21.74
CA ILE A 65 1.03 -26.89 22.76
C ILE A 65 0.42 -26.63 24.14
N ASP A 66 0.37 -27.66 24.98
CA ASP A 66 -0.07 -27.53 26.38
C ASP A 66 1.04 -26.84 27.19
N PRO A 67 0.79 -25.64 27.75
CA PRO A 67 1.80 -24.93 28.53
C PRO A 67 2.05 -25.53 29.92
N LYS A 68 1.23 -26.48 30.38
CA LYS A 68 1.38 -27.14 31.68
C LYS A 68 2.41 -28.26 31.67
N VAL A 69 2.83 -28.71 30.49
CA VAL A 69 3.83 -29.76 30.31
C VAL A 69 5.23 -29.12 30.28
N GLU A 70 6.04 -29.39 31.27
CA GLU A 70 7.35 -28.77 31.47
C GLU A 70 8.30 -28.95 30.28
N THR A 71 8.27 -30.13 29.59
CA THR A 71 9.05 -30.39 28.39
C THR A 71 8.69 -29.49 27.20
N ASN A 72 7.53 -28.86 27.23
CA ASN A 72 7.05 -27.95 26.16
C ASN A 72 7.56 -26.51 26.31
N LEU A 73 8.11 -26.14 27.48
CA LEU A 73 8.47 -24.73 27.77
C LEU A 73 9.51 -24.19 26.78
N ALA A 74 10.55 -24.97 26.48
CA ALA A 74 11.58 -24.55 25.52
C ALA A 74 11.01 -24.35 24.12
N GLN A 75 10.08 -25.22 23.69
CA GLN A 75 9.41 -25.10 22.38
C GLN A 75 8.49 -23.87 22.33
N ILE A 76 7.78 -23.58 23.41
CA ILE A 76 6.91 -22.40 23.53
C ILE A 76 7.75 -21.11 23.42
N GLU A 77 8.90 -21.05 24.10
CA GLU A 77 9.78 -19.88 24.04
C GLU A 77 10.37 -19.68 22.64
N ALA A 78 10.82 -20.76 21.99
CA ALA A 78 11.30 -20.71 20.61
C ALA A 78 10.24 -20.15 19.64
N LEU A 79 9.00 -20.64 19.72
CA LEU A 79 7.89 -20.19 18.89
C LEU A 79 7.53 -18.72 19.19
N LYS A 80 7.52 -18.29 20.43
CA LYS A 80 7.28 -16.88 20.79
C LYS A 80 8.34 -15.94 20.20
N LYS A 81 9.61 -16.35 20.25
CA LYS A 81 10.72 -15.60 19.64
C LYS A 81 10.57 -15.50 18.13
N GLU A 82 10.23 -16.61 17.48
CA GLU A 82 9.99 -16.63 16.03
C GLU A 82 8.81 -15.74 15.63
N ILE A 83 7.69 -15.81 16.36
CA ILE A 83 6.51 -14.94 16.17
C ILE A 83 6.91 -13.47 16.29
N SER A 84 7.69 -13.09 17.30
CA SER A 84 8.19 -11.73 17.48
C SER A 84 9.06 -11.27 16.32
N THR A 85 9.95 -12.14 15.83
CA THR A 85 10.79 -11.86 14.66
C THR A 85 9.94 -11.64 13.41
N LEU A 86 8.97 -12.51 13.13
CA LEU A 86 8.05 -12.36 12.01
C LEU A 86 7.24 -11.06 12.08
N GLN A 87 6.77 -10.69 13.26
CA GLN A 87 6.06 -9.42 13.47
C GLN A 87 6.95 -8.20 13.15
N THR A 88 8.23 -8.25 13.52
CA THR A 88 9.20 -7.19 13.18
C THR A 88 9.47 -7.14 11.67
N GLN A 89 9.62 -8.30 11.04
CA GLN A 89 9.79 -8.39 9.57
C GLN A 89 8.56 -7.88 8.82
N ILE A 90 7.34 -8.13 9.31
CA ILE A 90 6.10 -7.59 8.71
C ILE A 90 6.10 -6.05 8.76
N LYS A 91 6.57 -5.46 9.84
CA LYS A 91 6.70 -3.99 9.93
C LYS A 91 7.70 -3.43 8.92
N SER A 92 8.78 -4.16 8.63
CA SER A 92 9.79 -3.77 7.62
C SER A 92 9.30 -3.89 6.17
N CYS A 93 8.10 -4.42 5.92
CA CYS A 93 7.46 -4.39 4.61
C CYS A 93 6.93 -3.01 4.23
N LEU A 94 6.85 -2.06 5.16
CA LEU A 94 6.65 -0.65 4.85
C LEU A 94 7.96 -0.11 4.26
N LEU A 95 7.95 0.17 2.95
CA LEU A 95 9.13 0.60 2.21
C LEU A 95 9.40 2.09 2.39
N TRP A 96 8.34 2.90 2.32
CA TRP A 96 8.38 4.32 2.61
C TRP A 96 7.00 4.83 3.03
N THR A 97 7.01 5.96 3.75
CA THR A 97 5.83 6.74 4.10
C THR A 97 6.16 8.22 4.00
N ILE A 98 5.23 9.01 3.51
CA ILE A 98 5.31 10.47 3.42
C ILE A 98 3.99 11.10 3.85
N ASP A 99 4.05 12.27 4.45
CA ASP A 99 2.88 13.09 4.68
C ASP A 99 2.33 13.55 3.32
N HIS A 100 1.07 13.32 3.07
CA HIS A 100 0.45 13.67 1.79
C HIS A 100 -1.05 13.94 1.97
N PRO A 101 -1.58 15.00 1.36
CA PRO A 101 -3.01 15.25 1.34
C PRO A 101 -3.78 14.07 0.74
N ALA A 102 -5.03 13.89 1.16
CA ALA A 102 -5.88 12.81 0.65
C ALA A 102 -6.05 12.91 -0.89
N PRO A 103 -5.63 11.89 -1.64
CA PRO A 103 -5.75 11.89 -3.08
C PRO A 103 -7.19 11.58 -3.50
N PHE A 104 -7.62 12.19 -4.60
CA PHE A 104 -8.82 11.77 -5.31
C PHE A 104 -8.56 10.59 -6.23
N GLU A 105 -7.33 10.50 -6.77
CA GLU A 105 -6.91 9.39 -7.64
C GLU A 105 -5.43 9.07 -7.47
N LEU A 106 -5.09 7.79 -7.64
CA LEU A 106 -3.72 7.26 -7.66
C LEU A 106 -3.53 6.37 -8.87
N VAL A 107 -2.51 6.63 -9.66
CA VAL A 107 -2.16 5.81 -10.84
C VAL A 107 -0.67 5.54 -10.86
N VAL A 108 -0.28 4.31 -11.19
CA VAL A 108 1.13 3.94 -11.42
C VAL A 108 1.39 3.86 -12.92
N ALA A 109 2.44 4.54 -13.37
CA ALA A 109 2.93 4.49 -14.75
C ALA A 109 4.46 4.33 -14.74
N GLY A 110 4.94 3.13 -15.14
CA GLY A 110 6.37 2.80 -15.05
C GLY A 110 6.90 2.92 -13.63
N ASP A 111 7.94 3.72 -13.45
CA ASP A 111 8.58 4.00 -12.14
C ASP A 111 7.99 5.24 -11.45
N GLN A 112 6.79 5.66 -11.82
CA GLN A 112 6.14 6.86 -11.32
C GLN A 112 4.81 6.55 -10.65
N LEU A 113 4.55 7.19 -9.52
CA LEU A 113 3.24 7.24 -8.86
C LEU A 113 2.63 8.62 -9.11
N ILE A 114 1.53 8.67 -9.85
CA ILE A 114 0.81 9.88 -10.18
C ILE A 114 -0.32 10.05 -9.18
N VAL A 115 -0.43 11.25 -8.60
CA VAL A 115 -1.34 11.55 -7.50
C VAL A 115 -2.15 12.78 -7.86
N GLY A 116 -3.47 12.63 -7.93
CA GLY A 116 -4.42 13.73 -8.12
C GLY A 116 -5.00 14.18 -6.79
N ILE A 117 -4.84 15.47 -6.48
CA ILE A 117 -5.37 16.12 -5.27
C ILE A 117 -6.18 17.36 -5.61
N ASP A 118 -6.56 18.13 -4.61
CA ASP A 118 -7.27 19.39 -4.80
C ASP A 118 -6.35 20.43 -5.42
N ASN A 119 -6.77 20.95 -6.58
CA ASN A 119 -6.06 21.97 -7.36
C ASN A 119 -4.60 21.61 -7.75
N GLN A 120 -4.23 20.32 -7.70
CA GLN A 120 -2.87 19.90 -8.02
C GLN A 120 -2.82 18.46 -8.52
N VAL A 121 -1.84 18.19 -9.37
CA VAL A 121 -1.35 16.84 -9.72
C VAL A 121 0.13 16.76 -9.43
N SER A 122 0.57 15.61 -8.91
CA SER A 122 1.97 15.36 -8.56
C SER A 122 2.44 14.03 -9.16
N ILE A 123 3.71 13.94 -9.48
CA ILE A 123 4.40 12.71 -9.84
C ILE A 123 5.48 12.45 -8.80
N LEU A 124 5.45 11.27 -8.22
CA LEU A 124 6.39 10.82 -7.21
C LEU A 124 7.23 9.66 -7.76
N ASP A 125 8.47 9.57 -7.32
CA ASP A 125 9.31 8.40 -7.55
C ASP A 125 8.73 7.20 -6.80
N ILE A 126 8.47 6.12 -7.52
CA ILE A 126 7.77 4.94 -6.98
C ILE A 126 8.58 4.20 -5.91
N LYS A 127 9.91 4.33 -5.91
CA LYS A 127 10.82 3.63 -5.00
C LYS A 127 11.00 4.38 -3.68
N THR A 128 10.93 5.71 -3.72
CA THR A 128 11.29 6.56 -2.58
C THR A 128 10.14 7.42 -2.07
N GLY A 129 9.07 7.58 -2.84
CA GLY A 129 7.97 8.51 -2.55
C GLY A 129 8.35 9.99 -2.73
N LYS A 130 9.57 10.30 -3.18
CA LYS A 130 9.99 11.69 -3.38
C LYS A 130 9.29 12.34 -4.56
N PRO A 131 8.86 13.61 -4.45
CA PRO A 131 8.27 14.32 -5.56
C PRO A 131 9.30 14.55 -6.67
N LEU A 132 8.92 14.18 -7.91
CA LEU A 132 9.68 14.41 -9.14
C LEU A 132 9.14 15.64 -9.87
N TRP A 133 7.83 15.83 -9.84
CA TRP A 133 7.16 16.91 -10.53
C TRP A 133 5.81 17.20 -9.90
N GLN A 134 5.36 18.45 -9.98
CA GLN A 134 4.03 18.88 -9.56
C GLN A 134 3.54 20.05 -10.38
N HIS A 135 2.24 20.13 -10.59
CA HIS A 135 1.61 21.22 -11.32
C HIS A 135 0.22 21.53 -10.78
N LYS A 136 -0.16 22.80 -10.84
CA LYS A 136 -1.49 23.25 -10.48
C LYS A 136 -2.48 22.88 -11.60
N VAL A 137 -3.65 22.41 -11.20
CA VAL A 137 -4.83 22.22 -12.05
C VAL A 137 -6.00 22.98 -11.45
N THR A 138 -7.07 23.19 -12.20
CA THR A 138 -8.26 23.88 -11.70
C THR A 138 -9.29 22.85 -11.26
N GLY A 139 -9.55 22.75 -9.96
CA GLY A 139 -10.48 21.78 -9.35
C GLY A 139 -9.79 20.49 -8.87
N LYS A 140 -10.59 19.52 -8.42
CA LYS A 140 -10.14 18.26 -7.89
C LYS A 140 -9.77 17.29 -9.03
N ALA A 141 -8.55 16.77 -9.02
CA ALA A 141 -8.04 15.86 -10.05
C ALA A 141 -8.58 14.44 -9.82
N TYR A 142 -9.70 14.10 -10.43
CA TYR A 142 -10.34 12.78 -10.33
C TYR A 142 -9.92 11.79 -11.42
N GLY A 143 -9.56 12.27 -12.60
CA GLY A 143 -9.13 11.40 -13.69
C GLY A 143 -7.67 11.63 -14.02
N LEU A 144 -6.87 10.57 -13.99
CA LEU A 144 -5.46 10.57 -14.33
C LEU A 144 -5.22 9.51 -15.41
N THR A 145 -4.85 9.95 -16.61
CA THR A 145 -4.60 9.04 -17.74
C THR A 145 -3.22 9.29 -18.32
N PRO A 146 -2.21 8.50 -17.91
CA PRO A 146 -0.91 8.51 -18.56
C PRO A 146 -0.98 7.72 -19.88
N ALA A 147 -0.61 8.35 -20.99
CA ALA A 147 -0.58 7.72 -22.30
C ALA A 147 0.42 8.44 -23.22
N GLU A 148 1.23 7.68 -23.96
CA GLU A 148 2.08 8.18 -25.05
C GLU A 148 2.93 9.41 -24.68
N GLY A 149 3.61 9.38 -23.52
CA GLY A 149 4.42 10.49 -23.03
C GLY A 149 3.61 11.71 -22.58
N ARG A 150 2.30 11.52 -22.36
CA ARG A 150 1.39 12.59 -21.86
C ARG A 150 0.72 12.15 -20.58
N LEU A 151 0.35 13.13 -19.78
CA LEU A 151 -0.58 12.94 -18.67
C LEU A 151 -1.82 13.81 -18.95
N ILE A 152 -2.97 13.18 -19.06
CA ILE A 152 -4.25 13.83 -19.18
C ILE A 152 -4.92 13.82 -17.79
N VAL A 153 -5.29 14.97 -17.29
CA VAL A 153 -5.93 15.17 -15.99
C VAL A 153 -7.32 15.77 -16.20
N SER A 154 -8.36 15.10 -15.73
CA SER A 154 -9.72 15.66 -15.69
C SER A 154 -10.11 16.02 -14.26
N THR A 155 -10.85 17.12 -14.11
CA THR A 155 -11.25 17.66 -12.81
C THR A 155 -12.78 17.72 -12.66
N ASP A 156 -13.23 17.85 -11.40
CA ASP A 156 -14.66 18.01 -11.06
C ASP A 156 -15.32 19.27 -11.63
N LEU A 157 -14.52 20.26 -11.99
CA LEU A 157 -15.00 21.51 -12.63
C LEU A 157 -15.08 21.40 -14.16
N GLY A 158 -14.87 20.19 -14.74
CA GLY A 158 -14.94 19.96 -16.18
C GLY A 158 -13.70 20.40 -16.96
N HIS A 159 -12.62 20.78 -16.29
CA HIS A 159 -11.36 21.09 -16.95
C HIS A 159 -10.60 19.82 -17.34
N ILE A 160 -9.96 19.86 -18.51
CA ILE A 160 -9.04 18.84 -18.99
C ILE A 160 -7.68 19.50 -19.21
N HIS A 161 -6.69 19.06 -18.44
CA HIS A 161 -5.30 19.50 -18.56
C HIS A 161 -4.48 18.41 -19.24
N THR A 162 -3.58 18.80 -20.13
CA THR A 162 -2.67 17.86 -20.80
C THR A 162 -1.23 18.32 -20.58
N PHE A 163 -0.42 17.44 -20.01
CA PHE A 163 1.00 17.66 -19.78
C PHE A 163 1.81 16.75 -20.69
N HIS A 164 2.85 17.27 -21.32
CA HIS A 164 3.77 16.52 -22.16
C HIS A 164 5.06 16.31 -21.38
N PHE A 165 5.49 15.07 -21.28
CA PHE A 165 6.80 14.72 -20.78
C PHE A 165 7.68 14.38 -21.97
N GLN A 166 8.70 15.21 -22.22
CA GLN A 166 9.74 14.89 -23.20
C GLN A 166 10.57 13.73 -22.64
N PRO A 167 10.95 12.73 -23.45
CA PRO A 167 11.79 11.62 -23.04
C PRO A 167 13.16 12.06 -22.60
#